data_5657dec2fb401f2cae0de2b04238f5d0
#
_entry.id   5657dec2fb401f2cae0de2b04238f5d0
#
_cell.length_a   1.000
_cell.length_b   1.000
_cell.length_c   1.000
_cell.angle_alpha   90.00
_cell.angle_beta   90.00
_cell.angle_gamma   90.00
#
_symmetry.space_group_name_H-M   'P 1'
#
loop_
_entity.id
_entity.type
_entity.pdbx_description
1 polymer ?
#
loop_
_entity_poly.entity_id
_entity_poly.type
_entity_poly.pdbx_seq_one_letter_code
_entity_poly.pdbx_strand_id
1 'polypeptide(L)'
;MTDQTQKPRPVILCIMDGWGQRAERDNNAVQLASTPNVDRLTAVGPSGFMRASGGDVGLPDGQMGNSEVGHMNLGAGRVVMQDLPRIDAAVADGSLAANPELLKLIAAAKAGSGRCHLLGLTSPGGVHAHQSHIAAL
;
A
#
# COMPACT_ATOMS: atom_id res chain seq x y z
N MET A 1 20.76 37.20 26.92
CA MET A 1 20.84 36.01 26.06
C MET A 1 20.32 34.82 26.87
N THR A 2 19.05 34.56 26.79
CA THR A 2 18.40 33.43 27.49
C THR A 2 18.27 32.32 26.45
N ASP A 3 19.20 31.40 26.45
CA ASP A 3 19.12 30.14 25.76
C ASP A 3 18.09 29.27 26.50
N GLN A 4 16.82 29.42 26.15
CA GLN A 4 15.79 28.47 26.54
C GLN A 4 15.79 27.33 25.51
N THR A 5 16.67 26.36 25.73
CA THR A 5 16.51 25.04 25.14
C THR A 5 15.20 24.45 25.66
N GLN A 6 14.09 24.77 24.99
CA GLN A 6 12.82 24.16 25.28
C GLN A 6 12.97 22.65 25.04
N LYS A 7 12.93 21.89 26.14
CA LYS A 7 12.88 20.43 26.04
C LYS A 7 11.70 20.05 25.14
N PRO A 8 11.91 19.22 24.12
CA PRO A 8 10.82 18.80 23.24
C PRO A 8 9.73 18.15 24.07
N ARG A 9 8.49 18.55 23.83
CA ARG A 9 7.33 17.91 24.46
C ARG A 9 7.19 16.51 23.92
N PRO A 10 6.91 15.50 24.74
CA PRO A 10 6.69 14.15 24.25
C PRO A 10 5.48 14.10 23.32
N VAL A 11 5.61 13.38 22.22
CA VAL A 11 4.53 13.09 21.27
C VAL A 11 4.21 11.60 21.37
N ILE A 12 2.94 11.28 21.49
CA ILE A 12 2.44 9.91 21.54
C ILE A 12 1.64 9.65 20.27
N LEU A 13 2.05 8.68 19.48
CA LEU A 13 1.27 8.13 18.38
C LEU A 13 0.63 6.82 18.85
N CYS A 14 -0.69 6.81 19.01
CA CYS A 14 -1.45 5.62 19.38
C CYS A 14 -2.16 5.08 18.14
N ILE A 15 -1.74 3.91 17.64
CA ILE A 15 -2.33 3.25 16.49
C ILE A 15 -3.27 2.16 16.98
N MET A 16 -4.55 2.31 16.70
CA MET A 16 -5.58 1.30 16.96
C MET A 16 -5.81 0.50 15.68
N ASP A 17 -5.02 -0.54 15.50
CA ASP A 17 -5.04 -1.39 14.31
C ASP A 17 -6.39 -2.13 14.19
N GLY A 18 -6.96 -2.15 12.98
CA GLY A 18 -8.29 -2.69 12.73
C GLY A 18 -9.46 -1.83 13.16
N TRP A 19 -9.22 -0.63 13.72
CA TRP A 19 -10.28 0.31 14.08
C TRP A 19 -10.83 1.01 12.83
N GLY A 20 -11.94 0.47 12.29
CA GLY A 20 -12.59 1.00 11.09
C GLY A 20 -13.75 1.94 11.43
N GLN A 21 -14.11 2.78 10.46
CA GLN A 21 -15.25 3.70 10.56
C GLN A 21 -16.37 3.28 9.61
N ARG A 22 -17.53 2.99 10.19
CA ARG A 22 -18.78 2.71 9.49
C ARG A 22 -19.94 3.20 10.34
N ALA A 23 -20.93 3.84 9.72
CA ALA A 23 -22.07 4.43 10.46
C ALA A 23 -23.06 3.39 10.97
N GLU A 24 -23.22 2.27 10.24
CA GLU A 24 -24.17 1.21 10.59
C GLU A 24 -23.73 0.51 11.88
N ARG A 25 -24.70 0.24 12.75
CA ARG A 25 -24.46 -0.42 14.04
C ARG A 25 -24.45 -1.95 13.92
N ASP A 26 -25.18 -2.51 12.96
CA ASP A 26 -25.28 -3.96 12.79
C ASP A 26 -23.92 -4.58 12.46
N ASN A 27 -23.54 -5.59 13.23
CA ASN A 27 -22.23 -6.25 13.14
C ASN A 27 -21.03 -5.28 13.20
N ASN A 28 -21.14 -4.19 13.97
CA ASN A 28 -20.12 -3.17 14.12
C ASN A 28 -19.71 -3.01 15.58
N ALA A 29 -18.65 -3.72 15.98
CA ALA A 29 -18.18 -3.70 17.37
C ALA A 29 -17.76 -2.30 17.83
N VAL A 30 -17.20 -1.45 16.97
CA VAL A 30 -16.80 -0.08 17.29
C VAL A 30 -18.03 0.76 17.65
N GLN A 31 -19.12 0.66 16.88
CA GLN A 31 -20.35 1.40 17.11
C GLN A 31 -21.20 0.85 18.26
N LEU A 32 -20.98 -0.39 18.65
CA LEU A 32 -21.68 -1.04 19.76
C LEU A 32 -20.99 -0.88 21.10
N ALA A 33 -19.67 -0.64 21.08
CA ALA A 33 -18.87 -0.47 22.29
C ALA A 33 -19.16 0.89 22.97
N SER A 34 -18.92 0.95 24.28
CA SER A 34 -18.90 2.21 25.03
C SER A 34 -17.49 2.80 24.94
N THR A 35 -17.35 3.91 24.21
CA THR A 35 -16.05 4.51 23.91
C THR A 35 -15.94 5.98 24.34
N PRO A 36 -16.28 6.32 25.61
CA PRO A 36 -16.45 7.72 26.03
C PRO A 36 -15.18 8.57 25.87
N ASN A 37 -14.00 7.97 25.97
CA ASN A 37 -12.74 8.70 25.79
C ASN A 37 -12.45 8.99 24.31
N VAL A 38 -12.70 8.03 23.40
CA VAL A 38 -12.56 8.24 21.95
C VAL A 38 -13.58 9.27 21.51
N ASP A 39 -14.83 9.15 21.93
CA ASP A 39 -15.92 10.06 21.60
C ASP A 39 -15.57 11.49 22.02
N ARG A 40 -15.07 11.67 23.25
CA ARG A 40 -14.62 12.97 23.76
C ARG A 40 -13.44 13.52 22.93
N LEU A 41 -12.45 12.71 22.61
CA LEU A 41 -11.27 13.15 21.85
C LEU A 41 -11.65 13.59 20.44
N THR A 42 -12.52 12.84 19.77
CA THR A 42 -13.01 13.19 18.43
C THR A 42 -13.90 14.43 18.41
N ALA A 43 -14.61 14.71 19.52
CA ALA A 43 -15.46 15.90 19.63
C ALA A 43 -14.69 17.20 19.88
N VAL A 44 -13.53 17.15 20.57
CA VAL A 44 -12.77 18.34 20.98
C VAL A 44 -11.48 18.55 20.20
N GLY A 45 -10.97 17.52 19.53
CA GLY A 45 -9.74 17.57 18.75
C GLY A 45 -9.99 17.63 17.26
N PRO A 46 -8.98 18.01 16.46
CA PRO A 46 -9.05 17.83 15.01
C PRO A 46 -9.17 16.35 14.69
N SER A 47 -10.14 16.00 13.85
CA SER A 47 -10.40 14.63 13.43
C SER A 47 -10.65 14.55 11.93
N GLY A 48 -10.37 13.41 11.32
CA GLY A 48 -10.59 13.19 9.90
C GLY A 48 -10.55 11.70 9.57
N PHE A 49 -10.91 11.38 8.33
CA PHE A 49 -10.91 10.02 7.82
C PHE A 49 -9.78 9.82 6.81
N MET A 50 -9.19 8.65 6.83
CA MET A 50 -8.23 8.21 5.82
C MET A 50 -8.79 6.96 5.13
N ARG A 51 -8.54 6.87 3.84
CA ARG A 51 -8.78 5.63 3.11
C ARG A 51 -7.67 4.64 3.43
N ALA A 52 -8.03 3.38 3.63
CA ALA A 52 -7.12 2.33 4.10
C ALA A 52 -7.09 1.11 3.17
N SER A 53 -7.42 1.28 1.88
CA SER A 53 -7.49 0.18 0.92
C SER A 53 -7.10 0.62 -0.48
N GLY A 54 -6.80 -0.33 -1.35
CA GLY A 54 -6.53 -0.10 -2.77
C GLY A 54 -5.39 0.87 -3.03
N GLY A 55 -5.49 1.64 -4.09
CA GLY A 55 -4.48 2.61 -4.53
C GLY A 55 -4.12 3.66 -3.49
N ASP A 56 -5.04 4.01 -2.59
CA ASP A 56 -4.81 4.98 -1.51
C ASP A 56 -3.75 4.52 -0.50
N VAL A 57 -3.45 3.22 -0.44
CA VAL A 57 -2.39 2.65 0.40
C VAL A 57 -1.32 1.90 -0.40
N GLY A 58 -1.30 2.07 -1.72
CA GLY A 58 -0.30 1.47 -2.60
C GLY A 58 -0.57 0.01 -2.98
N LEU A 59 -1.79 -0.47 -2.81
CA LEU A 59 -2.26 -1.79 -3.23
C LEU A 59 -3.04 -1.70 -4.55
N PRO A 60 -3.23 -2.82 -5.26
CA PRO A 60 -4.16 -2.87 -6.38
C PRO A 60 -5.58 -2.44 -5.99
N ASP A 61 -6.31 -1.85 -6.93
CA ASP A 61 -7.68 -1.44 -6.70
C ASP A 61 -8.56 -2.63 -6.28
N GLY A 62 -9.47 -2.38 -5.32
CA GLY A 62 -10.33 -3.39 -4.76
C GLY A 62 -9.69 -4.29 -3.70
N GLN A 63 -8.39 -4.21 -3.48
CA GLN A 63 -7.75 -4.93 -2.37
C GLN A 63 -7.95 -4.21 -1.04
N MET A 64 -8.34 -4.99 -0.03
CA MET A 64 -8.42 -4.52 1.35
C MET A 64 -7.02 -4.22 1.88
N GLY A 65 -6.88 -3.11 2.60
CA GLY A 65 -5.63 -2.77 3.28
C GLY A 65 -5.27 -3.76 4.38
N ASN A 66 -4.04 -3.68 4.83
CA ASN A 66 -3.53 -4.47 5.94
C ASN A 66 -2.57 -3.63 6.80
N SER A 67 -2.19 -4.18 7.94
CA SER A 67 -1.33 -3.50 8.91
C SER A 67 0.05 -3.15 8.32
N GLU A 68 0.63 -4.03 7.51
CA GLU A 68 1.97 -3.83 6.95
C GLU A 68 2.01 -2.59 6.05
N VAL A 69 1.13 -2.50 5.06
CA VAL A 69 1.11 -1.33 4.16
C VAL A 69 0.70 -0.05 4.88
N GLY A 70 -0.23 -0.14 5.85
CA GLY A 70 -0.64 1.00 6.66
C GLY A 70 0.51 1.59 7.47
N HIS A 71 1.23 0.77 8.20
CA HIS A 71 2.40 1.20 8.98
C HIS A 71 3.53 1.70 8.10
N MET A 72 3.75 1.07 6.94
CA MET A 72 4.76 1.52 5.98
C MET A 72 4.44 2.93 5.46
N ASN A 73 3.19 3.21 5.12
CA ASN A 73 2.76 4.52 4.66
C ASN A 73 2.86 5.59 5.76
N LEU A 74 2.48 5.25 7.00
CA LEU A 74 2.66 6.14 8.15
C LEU A 74 4.13 6.47 8.39
N GLY A 75 5.00 5.47 8.38
CA GLY A 75 6.43 5.65 8.58
C GLY A 75 7.11 6.43 7.45
N ALA A 76 6.67 6.24 6.22
CA ALA A 76 7.20 6.95 5.06
C ALA A 76 6.63 8.37 4.89
N GLY A 77 5.51 8.69 5.55
CA GLY A 77 4.79 9.96 5.36
C GLY A 77 4.21 10.15 3.95
N ARG A 78 4.04 9.07 3.21
CA ARG A 78 3.51 9.05 1.84
C ARG A 78 2.98 7.67 1.49
N VAL A 79 2.20 7.58 0.43
CA VAL A 79 1.80 6.28 -0.14
C VAL A 79 3.04 5.57 -0.72
N VAL A 80 3.28 4.34 -0.29
CA VAL A 80 4.34 3.47 -0.79
C VAL A 80 3.71 2.42 -1.69
N MET A 81 3.89 2.59 -3.00
CA MET A 81 3.35 1.65 -3.99
C MET A 81 4.01 0.28 -3.83
N GLN A 82 3.20 -0.75 -3.72
CA GLN A 82 3.64 -2.15 -3.67
C GLN A 82 4.06 -2.63 -5.06
N ASP A 83 4.67 -3.81 -5.15
CA ASP A 83 5.26 -4.28 -6.40
C ASP A 83 4.23 -4.49 -7.52
N LEU A 84 3.07 -5.08 -7.20
CA LEU A 84 2.03 -5.30 -8.21
C LEU A 84 1.58 -3.99 -8.90
N PRO A 85 1.12 -2.95 -8.18
CA PRO A 85 0.77 -1.68 -8.81
C PRO A 85 1.93 -1.00 -9.54
N ARG A 86 3.17 -1.18 -9.08
CA ARG A 86 4.36 -0.66 -9.78
C ARG A 86 4.58 -1.37 -11.11
N ILE A 87 4.39 -2.69 -11.15
CA ILE A 87 4.49 -3.48 -12.38
C ILE A 87 3.33 -3.13 -13.32
N ASP A 88 2.10 -3.00 -12.79
CA ASP A 88 0.93 -2.57 -13.57
C ASP A 88 1.18 -1.22 -14.25
N ALA A 89 1.72 -0.26 -13.51
CA ALA A 89 2.07 1.05 -14.06
C ALA A 89 3.14 0.94 -15.16
N ALA A 90 4.18 0.12 -14.94
CA ALA A 90 5.25 -0.08 -15.91
C ALA A 90 4.79 -0.82 -17.18
N VAL A 91 3.77 -1.68 -17.05
CA VAL A 91 3.10 -2.30 -18.21
C VAL A 91 2.28 -1.26 -18.97
N ALA A 92 1.51 -0.45 -18.23
CA ALA A 92 0.59 0.53 -18.82
C ALA A 92 1.31 1.66 -19.55
N ASP A 93 2.44 2.15 -19.03
CA ASP A 93 3.24 3.23 -19.62
C ASP A 93 4.31 2.72 -20.62
N GLY A 94 4.45 1.41 -20.77
CA GLY A 94 5.42 0.77 -21.68
C GLY A 94 6.86 0.74 -21.14
N SER A 95 7.14 1.25 -19.96
CA SER A 95 8.48 1.28 -19.38
C SER A 95 9.03 -0.12 -19.07
N LEU A 96 8.15 -1.11 -18.81
CA LEU A 96 8.55 -2.51 -18.67
C LEU A 96 9.23 -3.03 -19.93
N ALA A 97 8.65 -2.78 -21.11
CA ALA A 97 9.21 -3.23 -22.40
C ALA A 97 10.52 -2.50 -22.75
N ALA A 98 10.73 -1.30 -22.20
CA ALA A 98 11.96 -0.53 -22.35
C ALA A 98 13.01 -0.81 -21.27
N ASN A 99 12.73 -1.71 -20.32
CA ASN A 99 13.63 -2.00 -19.22
C ASN A 99 14.97 -2.56 -19.73
N PRO A 100 16.11 -1.91 -19.43
CA PRO A 100 17.40 -2.29 -20.00
C PRO A 100 17.86 -3.70 -19.59
N GLU A 101 17.48 -4.17 -18.40
CA GLU A 101 17.86 -5.52 -17.95
C GLU A 101 17.05 -6.60 -18.68
N LEU A 102 15.78 -6.36 -18.96
CA LEU A 102 14.97 -7.24 -19.81
C LEU A 102 15.52 -7.28 -21.25
N LEU A 103 15.87 -6.13 -21.81
CA LEU A 103 16.44 -6.07 -23.15
C LEU A 103 17.79 -6.78 -23.24
N LYS A 104 18.65 -6.69 -22.23
CA LYS A 104 19.89 -7.47 -22.15
C LYS A 104 19.62 -8.97 -22.09
N LEU A 105 18.66 -9.41 -21.27
CA LEU A 105 18.27 -10.82 -21.17
C LEU A 105 17.78 -11.35 -22.54
N ILE A 106 16.91 -10.59 -23.21
CA ILE A 106 16.39 -10.96 -24.53
C ILE A 106 17.53 -11.04 -25.55
N ALA A 107 18.46 -10.08 -25.55
CA ALA A 107 19.63 -10.09 -26.43
C ALA A 107 20.50 -11.31 -26.16
N ALA A 108 20.77 -11.65 -24.92
CA ALA A 108 21.54 -12.84 -24.54
C ALA A 108 20.85 -14.15 -24.98
N ALA A 109 19.52 -14.22 -24.77
CA ALA A 109 18.73 -15.37 -25.20
C ALA A 109 18.78 -15.55 -26.72
N LYS A 110 18.67 -14.47 -27.51
CA LYS A 110 18.78 -14.49 -28.98
C LYS A 110 20.16 -14.91 -29.46
N ALA A 111 21.22 -14.48 -28.78
CA ALA A 111 22.60 -14.87 -29.11
C ALA A 111 22.92 -16.32 -28.74
N GLY A 112 22.16 -16.90 -27.81
CA GLY A 112 22.32 -18.28 -27.34
C GLY A 112 21.33 -19.25 -28.00
N SER A 113 20.53 -19.93 -27.20
CA SER A 113 19.58 -20.95 -27.67
C SER A 113 18.34 -20.40 -28.39
N GLY A 114 18.09 -19.12 -28.32
CA GLY A 114 16.86 -18.47 -28.80
C GLY A 114 15.62 -18.78 -27.96
N ARG A 115 15.78 -19.37 -26.78
CA ARG A 115 14.69 -19.77 -25.90
C ARG A 115 14.69 -18.96 -24.64
N CYS A 116 13.50 -18.50 -24.24
CA CYS A 116 13.22 -17.86 -22.94
C CYS A 116 12.09 -18.63 -22.27
N HIS A 117 12.26 -18.97 -21.00
CA HIS A 117 11.25 -19.65 -20.20
C HIS A 117 10.75 -18.67 -19.13
N LEU A 118 9.44 -18.40 -19.13
CA LEU A 118 8.77 -17.60 -18.13
C LEU A 118 8.13 -18.52 -17.10
N LEU A 119 8.45 -18.33 -15.83
CA LEU A 119 7.91 -19.10 -14.71
C LEU A 119 7.18 -18.15 -13.76
N GLY A 120 5.96 -18.48 -13.41
CA GLY A 120 5.17 -17.66 -12.50
C GLY A 120 3.76 -18.21 -12.27
N LEU A 121 3.02 -17.51 -11.42
CA LEU A 121 1.61 -17.81 -11.18
C LEU A 121 0.76 -17.15 -12.27
N THR A 122 0.05 -17.95 -13.06
CA THR A 122 -0.92 -17.48 -14.05
C THR A 122 -2.28 -17.32 -13.37
N SER A 123 -2.47 -16.21 -12.65
CA SER A 123 -3.67 -15.94 -11.88
C SER A 123 -4.29 -14.59 -12.27
N PRO A 124 -5.63 -14.51 -12.37
CA PRO A 124 -6.34 -13.24 -12.49
C PRO A 124 -6.54 -12.53 -11.15
N GLY A 125 -6.15 -13.15 -10.02
CA GLY A 125 -6.47 -12.66 -8.69
C GLY A 125 -5.67 -11.42 -8.25
N GLY A 126 -4.47 -11.21 -8.78
CA GLY A 126 -3.68 -10.00 -8.50
C GLY A 126 -3.22 -9.84 -7.05
N VAL A 127 -3.04 -10.93 -6.30
CA VAL A 127 -2.53 -10.87 -4.91
C VAL A 127 -1.01 -11.03 -4.89
N HIS A 128 -0.51 -12.14 -5.44
CA HIS A 128 0.94 -12.41 -5.53
C HIS A 128 1.48 -12.26 -6.95
N ALA A 129 0.63 -12.39 -7.95
CA ALA A 129 0.94 -12.26 -9.37
C ALA A 129 -0.33 -11.95 -10.16
N HIS A 130 -0.17 -11.48 -11.38
CA HIS A 130 -1.26 -11.33 -12.32
C HIS A 130 -0.81 -11.83 -13.69
N GLN A 131 -1.69 -12.58 -14.37
CA GLN A 131 -1.37 -13.20 -15.67
C GLN A 131 -1.01 -12.16 -16.75
N SER A 132 -1.52 -10.93 -16.69
CA SER A 132 -1.17 -9.85 -17.60
C SER A 132 0.30 -9.48 -17.56
N HIS A 133 0.98 -9.66 -16.41
CA HIS A 133 2.41 -9.39 -16.28
C HIS A 133 3.24 -10.37 -17.11
N ILE A 134 2.86 -11.65 -17.09
CA ILE A 134 3.52 -12.67 -17.92
C ILE A 134 3.27 -12.40 -19.41
N ALA A 135 2.05 -11.94 -19.75
CA ALA A 135 1.72 -11.59 -21.13
C ALA A 135 2.44 -10.33 -21.64
N ALA A 136 2.84 -9.44 -20.72
CA ALA A 136 3.58 -8.22 -21.05
C ALA A 136 5.09 -8.45 -21.24
N LEU A 137 5.64 -9.57 -20.73
CA LEU A 137 7.03 -9.97 -20.88
C LEU A 137 7.27 -10.67 -22.22
#